data_b36327faaf62c79096cc736f98017547
#
_entry.id   b36327faaf62c79096cc736f98017547
#
_cell.length_a   1.000
_cell.length_b   1.000
_cell.length_c   1.000
_cell.angle_alpha   90.00
_cell.angle_beta   90.00
_cell.angle_gamma   90.00
#
_symmetry.space_group_name_H-M   'P 1'
#
loop_
_entity.id
_entity.type
_entity.pdbx_description
1 polymer ?
#
loop_
_entity_poly.entity_id
_entity_poly.type
_entity_poly.pdbx_seq_one_letter_code
_entity_poly.pdbx_strand_id
1 'polypeptide(L)'
;LDTFTVAAVETITENAKDIGITAKNITDALAIATHANVTISGTLPATSTADIASIAAILATNGKVTANVAAGKAADLITAIAGAGAADALTLTLTDVTVAATDLISLNSKTSVAINANSVKTINGTVADLTKVYVTNKSSFTALGNEDVSITHVIPATPISASDVNSIAKATTGKVTAAVASGTAKDLLAALKDTNGKDDLTITIGDTVADAKDLLALAGKTSKPLVITSVTDVNGTVA
;
A
#
# COMPACT_ATOMS: atom_id res chain seq x y z
N LEU A 1 31.48 45.36 -9.78
CA LEU A 1 30.72 44.11 -9.78
C LEU A 1 29.77 44.15 -8.60
N ASP A 2 28.54 44.60 -8.84
CA ASP A 2 27.51 44.57 -7.82
C ASP A 2 27.25 43.11 -7.43
N THR A 3 27.45 42.81 -6.15
CA THR A 3 27.05 41.53 -5.56
C THR A 3 25.53 41.47 -5.59
N PHE A 4 25.00 40.74 -6.54
CA PHE A 4 23.59 40.46 -6.62
C PHE A 4 23.22 39.58 -5.42
N THR A 5 22.70 40.19 -4.38
CA THR A 5 22.15 39.44 -3.24
C THR A 5 20.77 38.95 -3.66
N VAL A 6 20.66 37.69 -4.03
CA VAL A 6 19.35 37.05 -4.25
C VAL A 6 18.66 37.01 -2.91
N ALA A 7 17.78 37.98 -2.65
CA ALA A 7 16.82 37.86 -1.57
C ALA A 7 16.04 36.58 -1.80
N ALA A 8 15.96 35.73 -0.80
CA ALA A 8 15.48 34.34 -0.83
C ALA A 8 14.44 34.07 -1.93
N VAL A 9 14.85 33.43 -3.01
CA VAL A 9 13.90 32.84 -3.98
C VAL A 9 13.24 31.67 -3.26
N GLU A 10 11.99 31.83 -2.87
CA GLU A 10 11.25 30.81 -2.13
C GLU A 10 10.66 29.74 -3.05
N THR A 11 10.37 30.09 -4.31
CA THR A 11 9.73 29.17 -5.27
C THR A 11 10.21 29.40 -6.70
N ILE A 12 10.52 28.31 -7.39
CA ILE A 12 10.79 28.26 -8.83
C ILE A 12 9.57 27.61 -9.50
N THR A 13 9.02 28.24 -10.54
CA THR A 13 7.87 27.70 -11.27
C THR A 13 8.26 27.45 -12.71
N GLU A 14 8.04 26.22 -13.19
CA GLU A 14 8.33 25.78 -14.56
C GLU A 14 7.18 24.95 -15.14
N ASN A 15 7.25 24.66 -16.45
CA ASN A 15 6.24 23.88 -17.17
C ASN A 15 6.81 22.54 -17.65
N ALA A 16 6.06 21.46 -17.50
CA ALA A 16 6.46 20.12 -17.91
C ALA A 16 6.44 19.85 -19.42
N LYS A 17 6.21 20.86 -20.27
CA LYS A 17 6.05 20.67 -21.70
C LYS A 17 7.33 20.12 -22.38
N ASP A 18 8.49 20.51 -21.91
CA ASP A 18 9.79 19.97 -22.32
C ASP A 18 10.61 19.67 -21.07
N ILE A 19 10.63 18.43 -20.67
CA ILE A 19 11.25 18.01 -19.40
C ILE A 19 12.77 18.24 -19.38
N GLY A 20 13.45 18.10 -20.49
CA GLY A 20 14.90 18.36 -20.57
C GLY A 20 15.24 19.83 -20.33
N ILE A 21 14.50 20.75 -20.95
CA ILE A 21 14.66 22.19 -20.75
C ILE A 21 14.24 22.57 -19.34
N THR A 22 13.12 22.05 -18.86
CA THR A 22 12.62 22.28 -17.49
C THR A 22 13.64 21.87 -16.43
N ALA A 23 14.23 20.68 -16.57
CA ALA A 23 15.26 20.21 -15.65
C ALA A 23 16.50 21.11 -15.65
N LYS A 24 16.94 21.54 -16.84
CA LYS A 24 18.08 22.45 -16.96
C LYS A 24 17.81 23.80 -16.30
N ASN A 25 16.66 24.41 -16.57
CA ASN A 25 16.28 25.71 -15.99
C ASN A 25 16.20 25.62 -14.46
N ILE A 26 15.60 24.55 -13.93
CA ILE A 26 15.53 24.33 -12.47
C ILE A 26 16.93 24.15 -11.88
N THR A 27 17.79 23.35 -12.52
CA THR A 27 19.17 23.13 -12.04
C THR A 27 19.97 24.43 -12.03
N ASP A 28 19.87 25.24 -13.08
CA ASP A 28 20.55 26.54 -13.18
C ASP A 28 20.03 27.51 -12.10
N ALA A 29 18.73 27.57 -11.87
CA ALA A 29 18.12 28.39 -10.85
C ALA A 29 18.51 27.91 -9.41
N LEU A 30 18.54 26.62 -9.17
CA LEU A 30 18.92 26.03 -7.88
C LEU A 30 20.42 26.16 -7.58
N ALA A 31 21.27 26.35 -8.60
CA ALA A 31 22.68 26.72 -8.40
C ALA A 31 22.81 28.07 -7.66
N ILE A 32 21.80 28.92 -7.76
CA ILE A 32 21.72 30.24 -7.09
C ILE A 32 20.88 30.18 -5.82
N ALA A 33 19.74 29.47 -5.88
CA ALA A 33 18.75 29.38 -4.80
C ALA A 33 18.61 27.91 -4.35
N THR A 34 19.59 27.37 -3.66
CA THR A 34 19.78 25.94 -3.36
C THR A 34 18.66 25.26 -2.55
N HIS A 35 17.79 26.06 -1.90
CA HIS A 35 16.71 25.56 -1.04
C HIS A 35 15.31 26.03 -1.53
N ALA A 36 15.22 26.58 -2.73
CA ALA A 36 13.92 27.01 -3.25
C ALA A 36 12.99 25.82 -3.48
N ASN A 37 11.71 26.03 -3.19
CA ASN A 37 10.66 25.10 -3.59
C ASN A 37 10.49 25.14 -5.10
N VAL A 38 10.12 24.02 -5.70
CA VAL A 38 9.91 23.88 -7.14
C VAL A 38 8.45 23.55 -7.42
N THR A 39 7.80 24.32 -8.27
CA THR A 39 6.44 24.02 -8.75
C THR A 39 6.47 23.76 -10.25
N ILE A 40 6.02 22.58 -10.66
CA ILE A 40 5.92 22.18 -12.06
C ILE A 40 4.46 22.24 -12.49
N SER A 41 4.15 23.12 -13.44
CA SER A 41 2.85 23.15 -14.10
C SER A 41 2.80 22.10 -15.22
N GLY A 42 1.58 21.56 -15.48
CA GLY A 42 1.42 20.45 -16.42
C GLY A 42 1.63 19.09 -15.72
N THR A 43 1.94 18.07 -16.51
CA THR A 43 2.03 16.68 -16.02
C THR A 43 3.37 16.07 -16.38
N LEU A 44 4.11 15.60 -15.37
CA LEU A 44 5.35 14.85 -15.55
C LEU A 44 5.04 13.45 -16.12
N PRO A 45 5.77 12.97 -17.15
CA PRO A 45 5.58 11.63 -17.67
C PRO A 45 6.02 10.56 -16.64
N ALA A 46 5.30 9.44 -16.61
CA ALA A 46 5.61 8.32 -15.69
C ALA A 46 6.45 7.21 -16.33
N THR A 47 6.59 7.20 -17.66
CA THR A 47 7.09 6.02 -18.40
C THR A 47 8.19 6.29 -19.41
N SER A 48 8.57 7.54 -19.68
CA SER A 48 9.64 7.85 -20.65
C SER A 48 11.02 7.67 -20.02
N THR A 49 11.81 6.74 -20.52
CA THR A 49 13.19 6.52 -20.04
C THR A 49 14.10 7.72 -20.29
N ALA A 50 13.83 8.51 -21.33
CA ALA A 50 14.59 9.73 -21.63
C ALA A 50 14.35 10.83 -20.57
N ASP A 51 13.16 10.86 -19.99
CA ASP A 51 12.76 11.89 -19.04
C ASP A 51 13.06 11.52 -17.58
N ILE A 52 13.27 10.22 -17.27
CA ILE A 52 13.52 9.76 -15.89
C ILE A 52 14.73 10.46 -15.25
N ALA A 53 15.83 10.62 -15.99
CA ALA A 53 17.01 11.29 -15.46
C ALA A 53 16.73 12.78 -15.17
N SER A 54 15.98 13.44 -16.03
CA SER A 54 15.57 14.84 -15.86
C SER A 54 14.60 15.01 -14.69
N ILE A 55 13.62 14.11 -14.57
CA ILE A 55 12.68 14.08 -13.45
C ILE A 55 13.44 13.82 -12.14
N ALA A 56 14.35 12.85 -12.13
CA ALA A 56 15.17 12.54 -10.96
C ALA A 56 16.01 13.76 -10.52
N ALA A 57 16.57 14.52 -11.45
CA ALA A 57 17.33 15.74 -11.14
C ALA A 57 16.43 16.82 -10.53
N ILE A 58 15.21 17.01 -11.03
CA ILE A 58 14.21 17.93 -10.48
C ILE A 58 13.83 17.52 -9.06
N LEU A 59 13.57 16.22 -8.84
CA LEU A 59 13.10 15.69 -7.56
C LEU A 59 14.22 15.55 -6.51
N ALA A 60 15.48 15.56 -6.92
CA ALA A 60 16.63 15.51 -6.02
C ALA A 60 17.00 16.88 -5.39
N THR A 61 16.14 17.89 -5.54
CA THR A 61 16.37 19.22 -4.98
C THR A 61 16.18 19.23 -3.46
N ASN A 62 16.81 20.17 -2.76
CA ASN A 62 16.68 20.30 -1.31
C ASN A 62 15.36 20.97 -0.87
N GLY A 63 14.65 21.63 -1.79
CA GLY A 63 13.33 22.22 -1.56
C GLY A 63 12.20 21.24 -1.88
N LYS A 64 10.98 21.61 -1.47
CA LYS A 64 9.77 20.84 -1.79
C LYS A 64 9.45 20.96 -3.28
N VAL A 65 9.20 19.83 -3.94
CA VAL A 65 8.68 19.80 -5.31
C VAL A 65 7.17 19.58 -5.30
N THR A 66 6.45 20.39 -6.08
CA THR A 66 5.01 20.25 -6.30
C THR A 66 4.76 19.98 -7.78
N ALA A 67 4.14 18.84 -8.11
CA ALA A 67 3.88 18.44 -9.49
C ALA A 67 2.74 17.42 -9.60
N ASN A 68 2.10 17.38 -10.77
CA ASN A 68 1.26 16.27 -11.17
C ASN A 68 2.12 15.26 -11.93
N VAL A 69 1.95 13.97 -11.64
CA VAL A 69 2.60 12.86 -12.37
C VAL A 69 1.54 12.12 -13.17
N ALA A 70 1.85 11.74 -14.40
CA ALA A 70 0.95 10.95 -15.22
C ALA A 70 0.56 9.65 -14.50
N ALA A 71 -0.70 9.24 -14.65
CA ALA A 71 -1.16 7.99 -14.07
C ALA A 71 -0.34 6.81 -14.62
N GLY A 72 0.04 5.91 -13.73
CA GLY A 72 0.94 4.81 -14.07
C GLY A 72 0.83 3.62 -13.12
N LYS A 73 1.53 2.54 -13.47
CA LYS A 73 1.71 1.42 -12.56
C LYS A 73 2.62 1.81 -11.40
N ALA A 74 2.41 1.22 -10.24
CA ALA A 74 3.18 1.51 -9.03
C ALA A 74 4.70 1.37 -9.28
N ALA A 75 5.14 0.30 -9.94
CA ALA A 75 6.55 0.08 -10.26
C ALA A 75 7.15 1.16 -11.17
N ASP A 76 6.39 1.61 -12.19
CA ASP A 76 6.82 2.67 -13.10
C ASP A 76 6.90 4.01 -12.38
N LEU A 77 5.89 4.33 -11.55
CA LEU A 77 5.86 5.54 -10.73
C LEU A 77 7.03 5.57 -9.74
N ILE A 78 7.31 4.47 -9.02
CA ILE A 78 8.44 4.36 -8.08
C ILE A 78 9.75 4.68 -8.80
N THR A 79 9.92 4.18 -10.02
CA THR A 79 11.11 4.42 -10.83
C THR A 79 11.18 5.88 -11.29
N ALA A 80 10.08 6.42 -11.80
CA ALA A 80 10.02 7.78 -12.33
C ALA A 80 10.29 8.84 -11.25
N ILE A 81 9.80 8.60 -10.02
CA ILE A 81 9.95 9.55 -8.90
C ILE A 81 10.99 9.09 -7.87
N ALA A 82 11.99 8.31 -8.26
CA ALA A 82 12.99 7.76 -7.33
C ALA A 82 13.68 8.83 -6.47
N GLY A 83 13.94 10.02 -7.03
CA GLY A 83 14.54 11.16 -6.33
C GLY A 83 13.62 11.90 -5.36
N ALA A 84 12.31 11.64 -5.39
CA ALA A 84 11.36 12.34 -4.51
C ALA A 84 11.45 11.87 -3.07
N GLY A 85 11.03 12.75 -2.15
CA GLY A 85 10.91 12.49 -0.73
C GLY A 85 9.50 12.76 -0.17
N ALA A 86 9.29 12.39 1.09
CA ALA A 86 7.99 12.54 1.76
C ALA A 86 7.53 14.01 1.92
N ALA A 87 8.41 14.97 1.74
CA ALA A 87 8.07 16.40 1.78
C ALA A 87 7.48 16.91 0.46
N ASP A 88 7.73 16.21 -0.65
CA ASP A 88 7.25 16.60 -1.97
C ASP A 88 5.73 16.45 -2.07
N ALA A 89 5.11 17.31 -2.86
CA ALA A 89 3.67 17.29 -3.10
C ALA A 89 3.36 16.77 -4.52
N LEU A 90 3.56 15.47 -4.72
CA LEU A 90 3.33 14.82 -6.00
C LEU A 90 1.92 14.21 -6.03
N THR A 91 1.10 14.61 -7.00
CA THR A 91 -0.20 13.96 -7.25
C THR A 91 0.05 12.67 -8.02
N LEU A 92 -0.24 11.53 -7.40
CA LEU A 92 -0.03 10.19 -7.96
C LEU A 92 -1.39 9.48 -8.14
N THR A 93 -1.56 8.83 -9.30
CA THR A 93 -2.73 7.99 -9.60
C THR A 93 -2.27 6.63 -10.11
N LEU A 94 -2.71 5.56 -9.44
CA LEU A 94 -2.40 4.18 -9.82
C LEU A 94 -3.32 3.69 -10.94
N THR A 95 -2.75 2.89 -11.85
CA THR A 95 -3.49 2.16 -12.88
C THR A 95 -3.51 0.66 -12.65
N ASP A 96 -2.78 0.17 -11.63
CA ASP A 96 -2.78 -1.25 -11.28
C ASP A 96 -4.17 -1.72 -10.83
N VAL A 97 -4.50 -2.94 -11.22
CA VAL A 97 -5.63 -3.70 -10.67
C VAL A 97 -5.18 -4.51 -9.46
N THR A 98 -3.94 -5.01 -9.50
CA THR A 98 -3.29 -5.71 -8.39
C THR A 98 -1.98 -5.03 -8.05
N VAL A 99 -1.75 -4.73 -6.78
CA VAL A 99 -0.54 -4.04 -6.30
C VAL A 99 0.02 -4.71 -5.05
N ALA A 100 1.35 -4.65 -4.88
CA ALA A 100 1.99 -5.09 -3.65
C ALA A 100 1.89 -3.99 -2.57
N ALA A 101 1.67 -4.38 -1.32
CA ALA A 101 1.65 -3.44 -0.19
C ALA A 101 2.98 -2.70 -0.05
N THR A 102 4.11 -3.35 -0.37
CA THR A 102 5.45 -2.74 -0.39
C THR A 102 5.57 -1.59 -1.38
N ASP A 103 4.92 -1.70 -2.55
CA ASP A 103 4.94 -0.65 -3.57
C ASP A 103 4.11 0.56 -3.12
N LEU A 104 2.95 0.32 -2.50
CA LEU A 104 2.15 1.38 -1.89
C LEU A 104 2.93 2.13 -0.80
N ILE A 105 3.65 1.39 0.08
CA ILE A 105 4.50 1.97 1.11
C ILE A 105 5.63 2.79 0.50
N SER A 106 6.26 2.28 -0.56
CA SER A 106 7.33 2.97 -1.27
C SER A 106 6.84 4.27 -1.88
N LEU A 107 5.69 4.27 -2.56
CA LEU A 107 5.09 5.48 -3.12
C LEU A 107 4.70 6.48 -2.03
N ASN A 108 4.14 6.02 -0.91
CA ASN A 108 3.78 6.89 0.21
C ASN A 108 5.00 7.63 0.80
N SER A 109 6.18 7.03 0.74
CA SER A 109 7.42 7.66 1.19
C SER A 109 7.93 8.77 0.25
N LYS A 110 7.30 8.94 -0.92
CA LYS A 110 7.72 9.86 -1.99
C LYS A 110 6.81 11.07 -2.17
N THR A 111 5.73 11.15 -1.41
CA THR A 111 4.81 12.29 -1.52
C THR A 111 4.07 12.56 -0.22
N SER A 112 3.75 13.83 0.02
CA SER A 112 2.86 14.29 1.09
C SER A 112 1.38 14.31 0.66
N VAL A 113 1.08 14.05 -0.62
CA VAL A 113 -0.28 14.06 -1.17
C VAL A 113 -0.85 12.64 -1.15
N ALA A 114 -2.11 12.50 -0.79
CA ALA A 114 -2.78 11.20 -0.81
C ALA A 114 -2.82 10.60 -2.22
N ILE A 115 -2.39 9.34 -2.34
CA ILE A 115 -2.27 8.61 -3.60
C ILE A 115 -3.65 8.09 -4.01
N ASN A 116 -4.04 8.33 -5.25
CA ASN A 116 -5.29 7.81 -5.80
C ASN A 116 -5.14 6.33 -6.19
N ALA A 117 -5.78 5.44 -5.45
CA ALA A 117 -5.75 4.00 -5.65
C ALA A 117 -7.09 3.42 -6.19
N ASN A 118 -7.94 4.22 -6.81
CA ASN A 118 -9.29 3.81 -7.26
C ASN A 118 -9.31 2.61 -8.21
N SER A 119 -8.24 2.40 -8.99
CA SER A 119 -8.11 1.28 -9.92
C SER A 119 -7.76 -0.04 -9.23
N VAL A 120 -7.22 0.02 -8.02
CA VAL A 120 -6.75 -1.16 -7.28
C VAL A 120 -7.96 -1.99 -6.83
N LYS A 121 -7.89 -3.30 -7.11
CA LYS A 121 -8.91 -4.29 -6.71
C LYS A 121 -8.34 -5.38 -5.83
N THR A 122 -7.03 -5.56 -5.85
CA THR A 122 -6.34 -6.57 -5.03
C THR A 122 -5.04 -6.00 -4.47
N ILE A 123 -4.78 -6.23 -3.19
CA ILE A 123 -3.52 -5.89 -2.54
C ILE A 123 -2.90 -7.17 -1.95
N ASN A 124 -1.63 -7.42 -2.30
CA ASN A 124 -0.85 -8.55 -1.80
C ASN A 124 0.20 -8.04 -0.82
N GLY A 125 0.42 -8.74 0.28
CA GLY A 125 1.48 -8.33 1.20
C GLY A 125 1.58 -9.18 2.46
N THR A 126 2.63 -8.95 3.23
CA THR A 126 2.74 -9.50 4.58
C THR A 126 1.76 -8.81 5.52
N VAL A 127 1.45 -9.42 6.67
CA VAL A 127 0.64 -8.77 7.72
C VAL A 127 1.22 -7.41 8.08
N ALA A 128 2.55 -7.31 8.24
CA ALA A 128 3.22 -6.06 8.62
C ALA A 128 3.04 -4.96 7.57
N ASP A 129 3.18 -5.29 6.28
CA ASP A 129 3.04 -4.30 5.20
C ASP A 129 1.58 -3.89 4.99
N LEU A 130 0.65 -4.85 5.04
CA LEU A 130 -0.78 -4.57 4.97
C LEU A 130 -1.25 -3.70 6.15
N THR A 131 -0.73 -3.95 7.36
CA THR A 131 -1.00 -3.10 8.52
C THR A 131 -0.49 -1.67 8.32
N LYS A 132 0.70 -1.50 7.72
CA LYS A 132 1.18 -0.15 7.36
C LYS A 132 0.25 0.55 6.37
N VAL A 133 -0.23 -0.15 5.34
CA VAL A 133 -1.14 0.42 4.34
C VAL A 133 -2.49 0.79 4.95
N TYR A 134 -3.14 -0.15 5.63
CA TYR A 134 -4.54 0.01 6.06
C TYR A 134 -4.73 0.71 7.40
N VAL A 135 -3.71 0.69 8.27
CA VAL A 135 -3.81 1.26 9.64
C VAL A 135 -2.93 2.49 9.76
N THR A 136 -1.62 2.35 9.55
CA THR A 136 -0.67 3.44 9.79
C THR A 136 -0.79 4.54 8.76
N ASN A 137 -0.89 4.19 7.46
CA ASN A 137 -0.88 5.11 6.34
C ASN A 137 -2.24 5.24 5.63
N LYS A 138 -3.33 4.86 6.29
CA LYS A 138 -4.67 4.86 5.67
C LYS A 138 -5.04 6.19 5.02
N SER A 139 -4.72 7.30 5.65
CA SER A 139 -5.00 8.65 5.14
C SER A 139 -4.13 9.06 3.95
N SER A 140 -3.06 8.32 3.69
CA SER A 140 -2.17 8.56 2.54
C SER A 140 -2.69 7.95 1.23
N PHE A 141 -3.84 7.29 1.26
CA PHE A 141 -4.47 6.70 0.09
C PHE A 141 -5.93 7.10 0.00
N THR A 142 -6.39 7.38 -1.21
CA THR A 142 -7.82 7.53 -1.49
C THR A 142 -8.38 6.28 -2.14
N ALA A 143 -9.63 5.97 -1.84
CA ALA A 143 -10.38 4.83 -2.40
C ALA A 143 -9.84 3.43 -2.02
N LEU A 144 -9.15 3.30 -0.88
CA LEU A 144 -8.85 1.99 -0.28
C LEU A 144 -9.89 1.60 0.79
N GLY A 145 -10.08 0.28 0.96
CA GLY A 145 -10.95 -0.33 1.97
C GLY A 145 -12.03 -1.27 1.40
N ASN A 146 -11.98 -1.55 0.09
CA ASN A 146 -12.89 -2.49 -0.58
C ASN A 146 -12.17 -3.50 -1.49
N GLU A 147 -10.85 -3.52 -1.45
CA GLU A 147 -10.01 -4.42 -2.23
C GLU A 147 -10.01 -5.83 -1.62
N ASP A 148 -9.88 -6.83 -2.47
CA ASP A 148 -9.49 -8.16 -2.04
C ASP A 148 -8.04 -8.13 -1.52
N VAL A 149 -7.78 -8.83 -0.42
CA VAL A 149 -6.45 -8.87 0.20
C VAL A 149 -5.92 -10.29 0.22
N SER A 150 -4.72 -10.49 -0.31
CA SER A 150 -3.98 -11.74 -0.19
C SER A 150 -2.82 -11.56 0.79
N ILE A 151 -2.94 -12.20 1.96
CA ILE A 151 -1.90 -12.17 2.97
C ILE A 151 -0.83 -13.21 2.62
N THR A 152 0.38 -12.74 2.32
CA THR A 152 1.51 -13.60 1.96
C THR A 152 2.32 -13.98 3.19
N HIS A 153 2.81 -15.23 3.20
CA HIS A 153 3.72 -15.70 4.23
C HIS A 153 5.14 -15.18 3.99
N VAL A 154 5.87 -14.92 5.07
CA VAL A 154 7.33 -14.76 5.01
C VAL A 154 7.95 -16.15 4.96
N ILE A 155 8.96 -16.35 4.14
CA ILE A 155 9.68 -17.64 4.08
C ILE A 155 10.75 -17.70 5.19
N PRO A 156 10.82 -18.75 6.04
CA PRO A 156 9.97 -19.94 6.06
C PRO A 156 8.54 -19.63 6.51
N ALA A 157 7.58 -20.35 5.92
CA ALA A 157 6.15 -20.12 6.10
C ALA A 157 5.73 -20.24 7.57
N THR A 158 5.72 -19.13 8.29
CA THR A 158 5.10 -19.06 9.61
C THR A 158 3.60 -18.84 9.42
N PRO A 159 2.75 -19.70 9.98
CA PRO A 159 1.31 -19.51 9.94
C PRO A 159 0.92 -18.15 10.52
N ILE A 160 -0.05 -17.49 9.90
CA ILE A 160 -0.50 -16.17 10.30
C ILE A 160 -1.46 -16.30 11.47
N SER A 161 -1.28 -15.51 12.52
CA SER A 161 -2.20 -15.56 13.68
C SER A 161 -3.63 -15.17 13.27
N ALA A 162 -4.62 -15.78 13.88
CA ALA A 162 -6.03 -15.48 13.63
C ALA A 162 -6.35 -13.99 13.93
N SER A 163 -5.71 -13.41 14.93
CA SER A 163 -5.87 -11.98 15.29
C SER A 163 -5.32 -11.05 14.20
N ASP A 164 -4.19 -11.39 13.56
CA ASP A 164 -3.64 -10.59 12.46
C ASP A 164 -4.52 -10.66 11.22
N VAL A 165 -4.99 -11.87 10.85
CA VAL A 165 -5.95 -12.05 9.75
C VAL A 165 -7.21 -11.22 10.02
N ASN A 166 -7.74 -11.25 11.25
CA ASN A 166 -8.93 -10.50 11.63
C ASN A 166 -8.71 -8.98 11.54
N SER A 167 -7.52 -8.49 11.91
CA SER A 167 -7.19 -7.07 11.83
C SER A 167 -7.22 -6.57 10.38
N ILE A 168 -6.76 -7.37 9.45
CA ILE A 168 -6.84 -7.06 8.01
C ILE A 168 -8.28 -7.18 7.50
N ALA A 169 -9.02 -8.24 7.90
CA ALA A 169 -10.42 -8.41 7.51
C ALA A 169 -11.32 -7.24 7.98
N LYS A 170 -11.01 -6.66 9.13
CA LYS A 170 -11.69 -5.46 9.63
C LYS A 170 -11.41 -4.21 8.79
N ALA A 171 -10.28 -4.15 8.10
CA ALA A 171 -9.81 -2.97 7.38
C ALA A 171 -10.32 -2.87 5.93
N THR A 172 -10.77 -3.98 5.34
CA THR A 172 -11.35 -4.05 4.00
C THR A 172 -12.74 -4.67 4.00
N THR A 173 -13.58 -4.26 3.06
CA THR A 173 -14.85 -4.97 2.76
C THR A 173 -14.66 -6.01 1.65
N GLY A 174 -13.49 -6.10 1.03
CA GLY A 174 -13.11 -7.13 0.08
C GLY A 174 -12.88 -8.49 0.73
N LYS A 175 -12.56 -9.49 -0.08
CA LYS A 175 -12.25 -10.85 0.37
C LYS A 175 -10.83 -10.92 0.94
N VAL A 176 -10.65 -11.57 2.08
CA VAL A 176 -9.32 -11.85 2.62
C VAL A 176 -8.92 -13.30 2.34
N THR A 177 -7.73 -13.49 1.78
CA THR A 177 -7.14 -14.80 1.53
C THR A 177 -5.93 -15.01 2.43
N ALA A 178 -5.95 -16.06 3.25
CA ALA A 178 -4.85 -16.38 4.19
C ALA A 178 -4.86 -17.85 4.62
N ALA A 179 -3.70 -18.35 5.07
CA ALA A 179 -3.62 -19.55 5.89
C ALA A 179 -3.45 -19.16 7.36
N VAL A 180 -4.41 -19.54 8.19
CA VAL A 180 -4.47 -19.21 9.61
C VAL A 180 -3.68 -20.23 10.42
N ALA A 181 -2.94 -19.77 11.43
CA ALA A 181 -2.27 -20.64 12.38
C ALA A 181 -3.29 -21.56 13.05
N SER A 182 -2.93 -22.84 13.21
CA SER A 182 -3.78 -23.83 13.89
C SER A 182 -4.06 -23.42 15.33
N GLY A 183 -5.28 -23.66 15.79
CA GLY A 183 -5.71 -23.34 17.14
C GLY A 183 -6.96 -24.12 17.53
N THR A 184 -7.45 -23.92 18.76
CA THR A 184 -8.72 -24.50 19.16
C THR A 184 -9.87 -23.85 18.41
N ALA A 185 -10.94 -24.61 18.14
CA ALA A 185 -12.14 -24.07 17.46
C ALA A 185 -12.68 -22.82 18.20
N LYS A 186 -12.70 -22.88 19.52
CA LYS A 186 -13.16 -21.77 20.38
C LYS A 186 -12.28 -20.53 20.27
N ASP A 187 -10.94 -20.67 20.31
CA ASP A 187 -10.03 -19.54 20.26
C ASP A 187 -10.00 -18.91 18.86
N LEU A 188 -10.02 -19.75 17.81
CA LEU A 188 -10.11 -19.28 16.42
C LEU A 188 -11.40 -18.50 16.17
N LEU A 189 -12.55 -19.00 16.68
CA LEU A 189 -13.83 -18.31 16.56
C LEU A 189 -13.80 -16.97 17.30
N ALA A 190 -13.21 -16.92 18.48
CA ALA A 190 -13.06 -15.70 19.26
C ALA A 190 -12.16 -14.66 18.58
N ALA A 191 -11.13 -15.10 17.86
CA ALA A 191 -10.20 -14.23 17.16
C ALA A 191 -10.73 -13.74 15.80
N LEU A 192 -11.41 -14.58 15.00
CA LEU A 192 -11.88 -14.28 13.64
C LEU A 192 -13.26 -13.59 13.63
N LYS A 193 -13.43 -12.52 14.38
CA LYS A 193 -14.74 -11.84 14.56
C LYS A 193 -15.22 -11.13 13.28
N ASP A 194 -14.30 -10.44 12.60
CA ASP A 194 -14.61 -9.58 11.45
C ASP A 194 -14.51 -10.33 10.11
N THR A 195 -14.06 -11.60 10.12
CA THR A 195 -14.07 -12.47 8.93
C THR A 195 -15.48 -13.03 8.67
N ASN A 196 -15.74 -13.40 7.44
CA ASN A 196 -17.06 -13.89 7.01
C ASN A 196 -16.95 -14.95 5.89
N GLY A 197 -18.09 -15.53 5.49
CA GLY A 197 -18.15 -16.63 4.53
C GLY A 197 -17.65 -16.35 3.10
N LYS A 198 -17.30 -15.10 2.76
CA LYS A 198 -16.67 -14.78 1.46
C LYS A 198 -15.14 -14.87 1.52
N ASP A 199 -14.56 -14.81 2.73
CA ASP A 199 -13.12 -14.86 2.92
C ASP A 199 -12.59 -16.25 2.57
N ASP A 200 -11.40 -16.30 1.99
CA ASP A 200 -10.75 -17.53 1.49
C ASP A 200 -9.68 -17.98 2.50
N LEU A 201 -10.14 -18.38 3.69
CA LEU A 201 -9.24 -18.73 4.81
C LEU A 201 -9.06 -20.24 4.90
N THR A 202 -7.81 -20.72 4.92
CA THR A 202 -7.49 -22.07 5.36
C THR A 202 -7.41 -22.08 6.87
N ILE A 203 -8.42 -22.66 7.52
CA ILE A 203 -8.53 -22.75 8.98
C ILE A 203 -8.29 -24.20 9.40
N THR A 204 -7.25 -24.45 10.21
CA THR A 204 -6.90 -25.76 10.75
C THR A 204 -7.25 -25.85 12.22
N ILE A 205 -8.09 -26.80 12.58
CA ILE A 205 -8.50 -27.07 13.97
C ILE A 205 -7.47 -27.95 14.63
N GLY A 206 -6.92 -27.52 15.75
CA GLY A 206 -5.93 -28.25 16.55
C GLY A 206 -6.50 -29.12 17.65
N ASP A 207 -7.83 -29.01 17.91
CA ASP A 207 -8.50 -29.83 18.93
C ASP A 207 -8.57 -31.29 18.54
N THR A 208 -8.50 -32.18 19.51
CA THR A 208 -8.88 -33.60 19.38
C THR A 208 -10.38 -33.81 19.61
N VAL A 209 -10.98 -32.96 20.46
CA VAL A 209 -12.42 -32.92 20.73
C VAL A 209 -12.91 -31.51 20.50
N ALA A 210 -13.85 -31.33 19.59
CA ALA A 210 -14.38 -30.00 19.23
C ALA A 210 -15.89 -29.90 19.46
N ASP A 211 -16.40 -28.70 19.75
CA ASP A 211 -17.82 -28.43 19.85
C ASP A 211 -18.44 -28.20 18.45
N ALA A 212 -19.50 -28.90 18.14
CA ALA A 212 -20.21 -28.80 16.85
C ALA A 212 -20.67 -27.37 16.54
N LYS A 213 -21.10 -26.62 17.57
CA LYS A 213 -21.54 -25.25 17.41
C LYS A 213 -20.38 -24.33 17.02
N ASP A 214 -19.20 -24.52 17.62
CA ASP A 214 -18.01 -23.71 17.30
C ASP A 214 -17.50 -24.05 15.90
N LEU A 215 -17.46 -25.31 15.51
CA LEU A 215 -17.13 -25.74 14.14
C LEU A 215 -18.07 -25.15 13.12
N LEU A 216 -19.38 -25.16 13.36
CA LEU A 216 -20.38 -24.60 12.45
C LEU A 216 -20.21 -23.07 12.32
N ALA A 217 -19.98 -22.40 13.44
CA ALA A 217 -19.75 -20.95 13.45
C ALA A 217 -18.46 -20.58 12.71
N LEU A 218 -17.38 -21.36 12.84
CA LEU A 218 -16.14 -21.18 12.10
C LEU A 218 -16.28 -21.46 10.62
N ALA A 219 -17.09 -22.46 10.23
CA ALA A 219 -17.39 -22.71 8.82
C ALA A 219 -18.08 -21.49 8.14
N GLY A 220 -18.82 -20.69 8.91
CA GLY A 220 -19.40 -19.43 8.43
C GLY A 220 -18.38 -18.27 8.31
N LYS A 221 -17.12 -18.45 8.71
CA LYS A 221 -16.05 -17.45 8.64
C LYS A 221 -15.15 -17.56 7.42
N THR A 222 -15.36 -18.58 6.59
CA THR A 222 -14.56 -18.84 5.40
C THR A 222 -15.40 -19.50 4.31
N SER A 223 -15.00 -19.29 3.05
CA SER A 223 -15.56 -20.01 1.90
C SER A 223 -14.96 -21.41 1.72
N LYS A 224 -13.87 -21.72 2.43
CA LYS A 224 -13.20 -23.02 2.37
C LYS A 224 -13.68 -24.01 3.43
N PRO A 225 -13.62 -25.31 3.18
CA PRO A 225 -13.80 -26.31 4.20
C PRO A 225 -12.78 -26.14 5.34
N LEU A 226 -13.22 -26.38 6.59
CA LEU A 226 -12.30 -26.45 7.73
C LEU A 226 -11.40 -27.69 7.61
N VAL A 227 -10.14 -27.54 8.01
CA VAL A 227 -9.20 -28.65 8.13
C VAL A 227 -9.32 -29.20 9.57
N ILE A 228 -9.91 -30.38 9.70
CA ILE A 228 -10.23 -31.02 11.01
C ILE A 228 -9.52 -32.34 11.21
N THR A 229 -8.34 -32.52 10.63
CA THR A 229 -7.59 -33.81 10.67
C THR A 229 -7.20 -34.28 12.05
N SER A 230 -7.14 -33.37 13.04
CA SER A 230 -6.84 -33.67 14.44
C SER A 230 -8.08 -34.03 15.28
N VAL A 231 -9.29 -33.69 14.79
CA VAL A 231 -10.53 -33.89 15.53
C VAL A 231 -10.95 -35.35 15.44
N THR A 232 -11.01 -36.03 16.58
CA THR A 232 -11.47 -37.43 16.71
C THR A 232 -12.90 -37.51 17.21
N ASP A 233 -13.33 -36.53 18.00
CA ASP A 233 -14.67 -36.48 18.60
C ASP A 233 -15.30 -35.10 18.45
N VAL A 234 -16.59 -35.07 18.17
CA VAL A 234 -17.38 -33.84 18.08
C VAL A 234 -18.51 -33.88 19.12
N ASN A 235 -18.46 -32.97 20.05
CA ASN A 235 -19.50 -32.82 21.05
C ASN A 235 -20.57 -31.83 20.57
N GLY A 236 -21.83 -32.08 20.94
CA GLY A 236 -22.94 -31.17 20.66
C GLY A 236 -24.24 -31.64 21.30
N THR A 237 -25.12 -30.71 21.61
CA THR A 237 -26.47 -31.02 22.03
C THR A 237 -27.37 -31.15 20.84
N VAL A 238 -28.17 -32.20 20.77
CA VAL A 238 -29.30 -32.30 19.84
C VAL A 238 -30.35 -31.30 20.31
N ALA A 239 -30.70 -30.32 19.47
CA ALA A 239 -31.76 -29.36 19.72
C ALA A 239 -33.12 -29.96 19.39
#